data_c3d3292a55be63cacb5afa0c01f1bcd8
#
_entry.id   c3d3292a55be63cacb5afa0c01f1bcd8
#
_cell.length_a   1.000
_cell.length_b   1.000
_cell.length_c   1.000
_cell.angle_alpha   90.00
_cell.angle_beta   90.00
_cell.angle_gamma   90.00
#
_symmetry.space_group_name_H-M   'P 1'
#
loop_
_entity.id
_entity.type
_entity.pdbx_description
1 polymer ?
#
loop_
_entity_poly.entity_id
_entity_poly.type
_entity_poly.pdbx_seq_one_letter_code
_entity_poly.pdbx_strand_id
1 'polypeptide(L)'
;MVSQHLSEVKELVKIKLTDNIGDSNLIEESMLYSSLADSKMIRAGLIFASAETNPNLDISSVITLATSIELMHTYSLVHDDLPCMDDDDMRRNQPSNHIKYGEANAVLTGDALQALAYEILCNDVNLSAQDKIRAIKLLSQACGKNGMVLGQHLDIQNETNLKEISQEDLDYIHQLKTGKLIECSVLFGQINNNLSKDQLKNFNNFSSKLGLAFQIVDDVLDVTESTEILGKTNNSDLKNNKLTYVSLVGIEKAKKRAGQLIESAIEDLSMNNMQKTDKLVSIANYLVERRN
;
A
#
# COMPACT_ATOMS: atom_id res chain seq x y z
N MET A 1 -17.97 8.90 -6.77
CA MET A 1 -18.18 8.08 -5.55
C MET A 1 -16.86 7.65 -4.93
N VAL A 2 -15.95 6.91 -5.61
CA VAL A 2 -14.65 6.50 -5.05
C VAL A 2 -13.76 7.70 -4.72
N SER A 3 -13.59 8.66 -5.62
CA SER A 3 -12.76 9.85 -5.40
C SER A 3 -13.20 10.68 -4.18
N GLN A 4 -14.51 10.79 -3.95
CA GLN A 4 -15.04 11.48 -2.76
C GLN A 4 -14.71 10.69 -1.48
N HIS A 5 -14.92 9.36 -1.48
CA HIS A 5 -14.54 8.49 -0.36
C HIS A 5 -13.06 8.62 -0.01
N LEU A 6 -12.18 8.52 -1.01
CA LEU A 6 -10.73 8.66 -0.80
C LEU A 6 -10.34 10.05 -0.29
N SER A 7 -11.02 11.11 -0.76
CA SER A 7 -10.79 12.47 -0.28
C SER A 7 -11.17 12.64 1.19
N GLU A 8 -12.34 12.12 1.61
CA GLU A 8 -12.78 12.16 3.01
C GLU A 8 -11.83 11.37 3.93
N VAL A 9 -11.41 10.16 3.50
CA VAL A 9 -10.43 9.35 4.24
C VAL A 9 -9.09 10.08 4.37
N LYS A 10 -8.62 10.69 3.28
CA LYS A 10 -7.36 11.43 3.24
C LYS A 10 -7.32 12.55 4.28
N GLU A 11 -8.39 13.34 4.40
CA GLU A 11 -8.45 14.42 5.40
C GLU A 11 -8.39 13.88 6.83
N LEU A 12 -9.12 12.82 7.15
CA LEU A 12 -9.09 12.20 8.48
C LEU A 12 -7.69 11.65 8.83
N VAL A 13 -7.07 10.97 7.88
CA VAL A 13 -5.73 10.40 8.08
C VAL A 13 -4.67 11.49 8.19
N LYS A 14 -4.74 12.58 7.40
CA LYS A 14 -3.81 13.70 7.50
C LYS A 14 -3.86 14.41 8.86
N ILE A 15 -5.05 14.63 9.39
CA ILE A 15 -5.21 15.20 10.75
C ILE A 15 -4.51 14.26 11.75
N LYS A 16 -4.80 12.97 11.72
CA LYS A 16 -4.21 12.01 12.64
C LYS A 16 -2.69 11.89 12.49
N LEU A 17 -2.16 11.96 11.27
CA LEU A 17 -0.71 11.99 11.00
C LEU A 17 -0.08 13.23 11.66
N THR A 18 -0.63 14.42 11.43
CA THR A 18 -0.13 15.67 12.00
C THR A 18 -0.13 15.63 13.53
N ASP A 19 -1.21 15.16 14.14
CA ASP A 19 -1.35 15.07 15.59
C ASP A 19 -0.34 14.11 16.24
N ASN A 20 0.06 13.03 15.54
CA ASN A 20 0.96 12.01 16.11
C ASN A 20 2.43 12.20 15.74
N ILE A 21 2.74 12.88 14.65
CA ILE A 21 4.14 13.13 14.25
C ILE A 21 4.71 14.35 15.02
N GLY A 22 3.97 15.45 15.10
CA GLY A 22 4.49 16.71 15.66
C GLY A 22 5.33 17.50 14.66
N ASP A 23 5.87 18.66 15.12
CA ASP A 23 6.66 19.60 14.31
C ASP A 23 7.81 20.27 15.09
N SER A 24 8.27 19.62 16.16
CA SER A 24 9.19 20.20 17.13
C SER A 24 10.67 20.06 16.76
N ASN A 25 11.00 19.21 15.80
CA ASN A 25 12.37 18.91 15.38
C ASN A 25 12.46 18.48 13.91
N LEU A 26 13.69 18.42 13.38
CA LEU A 26 13.95 18.11 11.97
C LEU A 26 13.44 16.72 11.53
N ILE A 27 13.45 15.73 12.41
CA ILE A 27 12.93 14.37 12.10
C ILE A 27 11.41 14.44 11.92
N GLU A 28 10.69 15.08 12.83
CA GLU A 28 9.24 15.29 12.73
C GLU A 28 8.88 16.08 11.47
N GLU A 29 9.61 17.17 11.16
CA GLU A 29 9.43 17.92 9.91
C GLU A 29 9.62 17.03 8.67
N SER A 30 10.66 16.20 8.65
CA SER A 30 10.98 15.27 7.57
C SER A 30 9.91 14.16 7.43
N MET A 31 9.38 13.64 8.56
CA MET A 31 8.28 12.69 8.59
C MET A 31 6.99 13.30 8.01
N LEU A 32 6.61 14.52 8.45
CA LEU A 32 5.45 15.23 7.94
C LEU A 32 5.57 15.51 6.43
N TYR A 33 6.74 15.96 5.98
CA TYR A 33 7.00 16.25 4.58
C TYR A 33 6.64 15.06 3.68
N SER A 34 7.08 13.86 4.04
CA SER A 34 6.81 12.66 3.24
C SER A 34 5.39 12.12 3.45
N SER A 35 4.85 12.18 4.68
CA SER A 35 3.56 11.61 5.01
C SER A 35 2.38 12.44 4.50
N LEU A 36 2.52 13.77 4.43
CA LEU A 36 1.49 14.68 3.95
C LEU A 36 1.56 14.97 2.45
N ALA A 37 2.59 14.45 1.75
CA ALA A 37 2.72 14.56 0.30
C ALA A 37 1.46 14.05 -0.41
N ASP A 38 1.17 14.62 -1.59
CA ASP A 38 -0.07 14.27 -2.30
C ASP A 38 -0.11 12.78 -2.68
N SER A 39 -1.20 12.13 -2.28
CA SER A 39 -1.40 10.69 -2.51
C SER A 39 -2.89 10.37 -2.55
N LYS A 40 -3.23 9.27 -3.19
CA LYS A 40 -4.62 8.78 -3.25
C LYS A 40 -5.04 8.02 -1.98
N MET A 41 -4.11 7.69 -1.11
CA MET A 41 -4.33 6.91 0.14
C MET A 41 -5.23 5.68 -0.07
N ILE A 42 -4.94 4.89 -1.09
CA ILE A 42 -5.73 3.70 -1.45
C ILE A 42 -5.77 2.68 -0.32
N ARG A 43 -4.66 2.49 0.40
CA ARG A 43 -4.56 1.54 1.51
C ARG A 43 -5.46 1.95 2.67
N ALA A 44 -5.43 3.22 3.04
CA ALA A 44 -6.37 3.80 3.99
C ALA A 44 -7.82 3.65 3.52
N GLY A 45 -8.10 3.98 2.25
CA GLY A 45 -9.43 3.81 1.65
C GLY A 45 -9.96 2.38 1.73
N LEU A 46 -9.10 1.37 1.52
CA LEU A 46 -9.45 -0.04 1.65
C LEU A 46 -9.78 -0.43 3.10
N ILE A 47 -9.08 0.13 4.11
CA ILE A 47 -9.40 -0.10 5.52
C ILE A 47 -10.80 0.41 5.83
N PHE A 48 -11.10 1.66 5.45
CA PHE A 48 -12.41 2.25 5.68
C PHE A 48 -13.52 1.47 4.96
N ALA A 49 -13.30 1.11 3.69
CA ALA A 49 -14.27 0.33 2.92
C ALA A 49 -14.50 -1.07 3.51
N SER A 50 -13.45 -1.73 3.99
CA SER A 50 -13.55 -3.02 4.67
C SER A 50 -14.25 -2.89 6.02
N ALA A 51 -13.94 -1.85 6.79
CA ALA A 51 -14.56 -1.59 8.09
C ALA A 51 -16.08 -1.38 8.00
N GLU A 52 -16.62 -0.92 6.87
CA GLU A 52 -18.08 -0.80 6.69
C GLU A 52 -18.82 -2.15 6.81
N THR A 53 -18.14 -3.26 6.52
CA THR A 53 -18.69 -4.60 6.68
C THR A 53 -18.53 -5.14 8.11
N ASN A 54 -17.86 -4.38 9.00
CA ASN A 54 -17.58 -4.76 10.38
C ASN A 54 -18.26 -3.80 11.37
N PRO A 55 -19.43 -4.16 11.90
CA PRO A 55 -20.17 -3.28 12.79
C PRO A 55 -19.54 -3.09 14.18
N ASN A 56 -18.51 -3.87 14.52
CA ASN A 56 -17.86 -3.86 15.83
C ASN A 56 -16.66 -2.91 15.91
N LEU A 57 -16.19 -2.39 14.75
CA LEU A 57 -14.99 -1.58 14.70
C LEU A 57 -15.34 -0.09 14.84
N ASP A 58 -14.83 0.53 15.90
CA ASP A 58 -15.01 1.97 16.14
C ASP A 58 -14.29 2.81 15.09
N ILE A 59 -14.91 3.91 14.67
CA ILE A 59 -14.36 4.79 13.62
C ILE A 59 -13.00 5.39 14.00
N SER A 60 -12.75 5.67 15.26
CA SER A 60 -11.43 6.20 15.70
C SER A 60 -10.34 5.14 15.56
N SER A 61 -10.66 3.88 15.81
CA SER A 61 -9.75 2.75 15.55
C SER A 61 -9.54 2.53 14.05
N VAL A 62 -10.57 2.72 13.20
CA VAL A 62 -10.42 2.69 11.74
C VAL A 62 -9.40 3.75 11.30
N ILE A 63 -9.50 4.98 11.82
CA ILE A 63 -8.55 6.06 11.54
C ILE A 63 -7.14 5.69 12.03
N THR A 64 -7.00 5.13 13.23
CA THR A 64 -5.70 4.68 13.77
C THR A 64 -5.06 3.60 12.89
N LEU A 65 -5.82 2.58 12.49
CA LEU A 65 -5.37 1.51 11.59
C LEU A 65 -4.94 2.06 10.22
N ALA A 66 -5.74 2.98 9.66
CA ALA A 66 -5.45 3.64 8.39
C ALA A 66 -4.19 4.52 8.47
N THR A 67 -4.01 5.25 9.55
CA THR A 67 -2.80 6.05 9.78
C THR A 67 -1.57 5.17 9.91
N SER A 68 -1.66 4.06 10.66
CA SER A 68 -0.56 3.10 10.82
C SER A 68 -0.11 2.51 9.48
N ILE A 69 -1.05 2.14 8.60
CA ILE A 69 -0.70 1.58 7.28
C ILE A 69 -0.05 2.64 6.38
N GLU A 70 -0.50 3.89 6.41
CA GLU A 70 0.08 4.98 5.61
C GLU A 70 1.45 5.40 6.13
N LEU A 71 1.71 5.38 7.45
CA LEU A 71 3.05 5.54 8.02
C LEU A 71 4.00 4.45 7.53
N MET A 72 3.56 3.20 7.56
CA MET A 72 4.34 2.06 7.08
C MET A 72 4.60 2.13 5.58
N HIS A 73 3.62 2.56 4.79
CA HIS A 73 3.81 2.79 3.35
C HIS A 73 4.74 3.97 3.09
N THR A 74 4.64 5.06 3.85
CA THR A 74 5.53 6.22 3.68
C THR A 74 6.97 5.87 4.02
N TYR A 75 7.21 5.11 5.10
CA TYR A 75 8.55 4.61 5.42
C TYR A 75 9.15 3.85 4.24
N SER A 76 8.38 2.94 3.64
CA SER A 76 8.89 2.13 2.52
C SER A 76 9.30 3.01 1.34
N LEU A 77 8.49 4.04 1.01
CA LEU A 77 8.83 4.97 -0.08
C LEU A 77 10.06 5.83 0.23
N VAL A 78 10.20 6.30 1.48
CA VAL A 78 11.38 7.09 1.88
C VAL A 78 12.66 6.28 1.76
N HIS A 79 12.61 4.99 2.11
CA HIS A 79 13.78 4.11 1.99
C HIS A 79 14.00 3.64 0.55
N ASP A 80 12.93 3.37 -0.21
CA ASP A 80 13.04 2.98 -1.62
C ASP A 80 13.70 4.09 -2.48
N ASP A 81 13.45 5.38 -2.16
CA ASP A 81 14.02 6.51 -2.88
C ASP A 81 15.53 6.74 -2.61
N LEU A 82 16.15 6.08 -1.62
CA LEU A 82 17.56 6.29 -1.26
C LEU A 82 18.52 5.91 -2.41
N PRO A 83 19.71 6.56 -2.51
CA PRO A 83 20.70 6.27 -3.56
C PRO A 83 21.21 4.82 -3.59
N CYS A 84 21.11 4.08 -2.47
CA CYS A 84 21.46 2.66 -2.41
C CYS A 84 20.31 1.73 -2.77
N MET A 85 19.16 2.28 -3.15
CA MET A 85 17.92 1.58 -3.51
C MET A 85 17.51 1.97 -4.96
N ASP A 86 16.38 2.63 -5.14
CA ASP A 86 15.86 3.03 -6.46
C ASP A 86 16.51 4.33 -7.00
N ASP A 87 17.20 5.13 -6.14
CA ASP A 87 17.86 6.40 -6.44
C ASP A 87 16.92 7.42 -7.14
N ASP A 88 15.72 7.55 -6.58
CA ASP A 88 14.69 8.43 -7.13
C ASP A 88 14.78 9.86 -6.53
N ASP A 89 15.12 10.86 -7.36
CA ASP A 89 15.22 12.27 -6.93
C ASP A 89 13.87 12.92 -6.61
N MET A 90 12.78 12.38 -7.16
CA MET A 90 11.42 12.95 -7.08
C MET A 90 10.39 11.92 -6.64
N ARG A 91 9.55 12.31 -5.69
CA ARG A 91 8.40 11.52 -5.22
C ARG A 91 7.16 12.38 -5.06
N ARG A 92 6.04 12.00 -5.67
CA ARG A 92 4.76 12.73 -5.55
C ARG A 92 4.88 14.21 -5.95
N ASN A 93 5.57 14.49 -7.05
CA ASN A 93 5.82 15.83 -7.62
C ASN A 93 6.64 16.78 -6.71
N GLN A 94 7.39 16.23 -5.76
CA GLN A 94 8.33 17.00 -4.93
C GLN A 94 9.65 16.24 -4.78
N PRO A 95 10.77 16.90 -4.40
CA PRO A 95 12.03 16.22 -4.12
C PRO A 95 11.83 15.09 -3.11
N SER A 96 12.47 13.94 -3.35
CA SER A 96 12.48 12.84 -2.39
C SER A 96 13.13 13.26 -1.06
N ASN A 97 12.86 12.50 -0.02
CA ASN A 97 13.27 12.87 1.34
C ASN A 97 14.79 13.05 1.46
N HIS A 98 15.57 12.14 0.87
CA HIS A 98 17.04 12.21 0.91
C HIS A 98 17.61 13.41 0.16
N ILE A 99 16.96 13.88 -0.90
CA ILE A 99 17.35 15.09 -1.62
C ILE A 99 17.11 16.34 -0.76
N LYS A 100 15.98 16.39 -0.04
CA LYS A 100 15.63 17.57 0.75
C LYS A 100 16.35 17.63 2.09
N TYR A 101 16.48 16.51 2.79
CA TYR A 101 16.97 16.45 4.17
C TYR A 101 18.31 15.72 4.33
N GLY A 102 18.84 15.11 3.26
CA GLY A 102 20.06 14.30 3.25
C GLY A 102 19.80 12.84 3.61
N GLU A 103 20.69 11.96 3.14
CA GLU A 103 20.53 10.50 3.24
C GLU A 103 20.38 10.01 4.69
N ALA A 104 21.21 10.49 5.62
CA ALA A 104 21.14 10.07 7.02
C ALA A 104 19.79 10.41 7.66
N ASN A 105 19.26 11.61 7.38
CA ASN A 105 17.94 11.99 7.88
C ASN A 105 16.83 11.16 7.22
N ALA A 106 16.93 10.83 5.94
CA ALA A 106 15.96 9.98 5.26
C ALA A 106 15.92 8.57 5.85
N VAL A 107 17.08 7.96 6.16
CA VAL A 107 17.14 6.66 6.86
C VAL A 107 16.44 6.76 8.22
N LEU A 108 16.80 7.75 9.04
CA LEU A 108 16.20 7.94 10.37
C LEU A 108 14.70 8.29 10.30
N THR A 109 14.28 9.01 9.27
CA THR A 109 12.86 9.32 9.02
C THR A 109 12.07 8.02 8.76
N GLY A 110 12.58 7.13 7.93
CA GLY A 110 11.94 5.84 7.68
C GLY A 110 11.86 4.98 8.95
N ASP A 111 12.94 4.92 9.74
CA ASP A 111 12.97 4.20 11.01
C ASP A 111 11.93 4.75 12.01
N ALA A 112 11.83 6.08 12.11
CA ALA A 112 10.87 6.74 12.99
C ALA A 112 9.41 6.52 12.54
N LEU A 113 9.13 6.60 11.24
CA LEU A 113 7.81 6.31 10.67
C LEU A 113 7.37 4.87 10.96
N GLN A 114 8.29 3.90 10.79
CA GLN A 114 8.00 2.50 11.09
C GLN A 114 7.71 2.28 12.58
N ALA A 115 8.51 2.88 13.47
CA ALA A 115 8.30 2.79 14.92
C ALA A 115 6.96 3.41 15.33
N LEU A 116 6.64 4.61 14.81
CA LEU A 116 5.39 5.31 15.09
C LEU A 116 4.17 4.52 14.61
N ALA A 117 4.26 3.80 13.49
CA ALA A 117 3.17 2.96 12.98
C ALA A 117 2.73 1.91 14.00
N TYR A 118 3.64 1.33 14.77
CA TYR A 118 3.32 0.39 15.84
C TYR A 118 2.88 1.09 17.13
N GLU A 119 3.48 2.23 17.44
CA GLU A 119 3.16 3.00 18.64
C GLU A 119 1.70 3.44 18.66
N ILE A 120 1.18 3.99 17.55
CA ILE A 120 -0.21 4.43 17.47
C ILE A 120 -1.20 3.28 17.60
N LEU A 121 -0.87 2.06 17.13
CA LEU A 121 -1.68 0.86 17.36
C LEU A 121 -1.73 0.47 18.84
N CYS A 122 -0.60 0.56 19.53
CA CYS A 122 -0.54 0.29 20.98
C CYS A 122 -1.36 1.28 21.79
N ASN A 123 -1.40 2.55 21.36
CA ASN A 123 -2.06 3.63 22.06
C ASN A 123 -3.56 3.77 21.76
N ASP A 124 -4.11 3.00 20.80
CA ASP A 124 -5.54 3.03 20.49
C ASP A 124 -6.37 2.61 21.72
N VAL A 125 -7.32 3.43 22.14
CA VAL A 125 -8.08 3.22 23.38
C VAL A 125 -9.33 2.36 23.18
N ASN A 126 -9.77 2.16 21.94
CA ASN A 126 -11.01 1.43 21.63
C ASN A 126 -10.74 -0.02 21.17
N LEU A 127 -9.51 -0.35 20.78
CA LEU A 127 -9.10 -1.73 20.51
C LEU A 127 -8.78 -2.46 21.82
N SER A 128 -9.25 -3.68 21.94
CA SER A 128 -8.83 -4.57 23.03
C SER A 128 -7.34 -4.89 22.93
N ALA A 129 -6.70 -5.29 24.04
CA ALA A 129 -5.29 -5.71 24.02
C ALA A 129 -5.06 -6.85 23.00
N GLN A 130 -6.02 -7.77 22.86
CA GLN A 130 -5.93 -8.87 21.89
C GLN A 130 -5.98 -8.36 20.45
N ASP A 131 -6.85 -7.38 20.14
CA ASP A 131 -6.98 -6.82 18.81
C ASP A 131 -5.75 -5.97 18.44
N LYS A 132 -5.15 -5.24 19.38
CA LYS A 132 -3.88 -4.57 19.21
C LYS A 132 -2.75 -5.53 18.83
N ILE A 133 -2.62 -6.64 19.58
CA ILE A 133 -1.64 -7.69 19.27
C ILE A 133 -1.87 -8.26 17.88
N ARG A 134 -3.14 -8.49 17.51
CA ARG A 134 -3.53 -8.99 16.19
C ARG A 134 -3.17 -8.00 15.08
N ALA A 135 -3.44 -6.70 15.27
CA ALA A 135 -3.07 -5.66 14.32
C ALA A 135 -1.55 -5.56 14.14
N ILE A 136 -0.78 -5.50 15.23
CA ILE A 136 0.67 -5.49 15.21
C ILE A 136 1.22 -6.73 14.48
N LYS A 137 0.66 -7.91 14.75
CA LYS A 137 1.07 -9.15 14.06
C LYS A 137 0.80 -9.09 12.57
N LEU A 138 -0.39 -8.63 12.14
CA LEU A 138 -0.73 -8.51 10.72
C LEU A 138 0.23 -7.53 10.02
N LEU A 139 0.45 -6.36 10.60
CA LEU A 139 1.33 -5.34 10.03
C LEU A 139 2.77 -5.82 9.95
N SER A 140 3.32 -6.40 11.03
CA SER A 140 4.69 -6.90 11.06
C SER A 140 4.93 -8.06 10.09
N GLN A 141 3.94 -8.91 9.87
CA GLN A 141 4.01 -9.98 8.87
C GLN A 141 3.95 -9.42 7.45
N ALA A 142 3.08 -8.43 7.20
CA ALA A 142 2.94 -7.80 5.88
C ALA A 142 4.20 -7.03 5.47
N CYS A 143 4.87 -6.36 6.41
CA CYS A 143 6.02 -5.51 6.11
C CYS A 143 7.37 -6.20 6.28
N GLY A 144 7.44 -7.26 7.09
CA GLY A 144 8.70 -7.87 7.54
C GLY A 144 9.36 -8.80 6.53
N LYS A 145 10.21 -9.68 7.07
CA LYS A 145 11.09 -10.61 6.33
C LYS A 145 10.39 -11.61 5.40
N ASN A 146 9.09 -11.78 5.50
CA ASN A 146 8.27 -12.65 4.65
C ASN A 146 7.18 -11.86 3.89
N GLY A 147 7.31 -10.55 3.85
CA GLY A 147 6.38 -9.61 3.20
C GLY A 147 7.12 -8.57 2.38
N MET A 148 6.75 -7.30 2.54
CA MET A 148 7.22 -6.17 1.72
C MET A 148 8.75 -6.07 1.63
N VAL A 149 9.48 -6.24 2.75
CA VAL A 149 10.95 -6.18 2.76
C VAL A 149 11.57 -7.31 1.93
N LEU A 150 11.02 -8.54 2.00
CA LEU A 150 11.47 -9.62 1.12
C LEU A 150 11.15 -9.31 -0.35
N GLY A 151 9.96 -8.76 -0.61
CA GLY A 151 9.56 -8.36 -1.97
C GLY A 151 10.53 -7.33 -2.56
N GLN A 152 10.89 -6.30 -1.80
CA GLN A 152 11.88 -5.29 -2.21
C GLN A 152 13.27 -5.90 -2.44
N HIS A 153 13.72 -6.79 -1.55
CA HIS A 153 14.99 -7.50 -1.71
C HIS A 153 15.04 -8.31 -3.02
N LEU A 154 13.97 -9.05 -3.32
CA LEU A 154 13.89 -9.84 -4.56
C LEU A 154 13.81 -8.96 -5.81
N ASP A 155 13.13 -7.82 -5.72
CA ASP A 155 13.03 -6.84 -6.80
C ASP A 155 14.42 -6.30 -7.17
N ILE A 156 15.20 -5.81 -6.19
CA ILE A 156 16.59 -5.35 -6.37
C ILE A 156 17.49 -6.47 -6.90
N GLN A 157 17.35 -7.70 -6.40
CA GLN A 157 18.13 -8.83 -6.91
C GLN A 157 17.87 -9.10 -8.40
N ASN A 158 16.64 -8.90 -8.87
CA ASN A 158 16.30 -9.11 -10.28
C ASN A 158 16.87 -8.03 -11.20
N GLU A 159 16.98 -6.79 -10.74
CA GLU A 159 17.62 -5.71 -11.48
C GLU A 159 19.11 -5.99 -11.74
N THR A 160 19.76 -6.63 -10.78
CA THR A 160 21.21 -6.94 -10.86
C THR A 160 21.53 -8.24 -11.56
N ASN A 161 20.63 -9.21 -11.55
CA ASN A 161 20.86 -10.57 -12.02
C ASN A 161 20.11 -10.85 -13.33
N LEU A 162 20.33 -10.23 -14.41
CA LEU A 162 19.75 -10.42 -15.77
C LEU A 162 19.28 -11.87 -16.11
N LYS A 163 18.75 -12.62 -15.15
CA LYS A 163 18.15 -13.93 -15.33
C LYS A 163 16.74 -13.74 -15.87
N GLU A 164 16.39 -14.55 -16.85
CA GLU A 164 14.98 -14.70 -17.24
C GLU A 164 14.19 -15.18 -16.02
N ILE A 165 13.33 -14.34 -15.46
CA ILE A 165 12.37 -14.75 -14.44
C ILE A 165 11.04 -15.11 -15.12
N SER A 166 10.36 -16.09 -14.55
CA SER A 166 9.03 -16.50 -15.00
C SER A 166 7.96 -15.48 -14.58
N GLN A 167 6.78 -15.57 -15.18
CA GLN A 167 5.64 -14.78 -14.75
C GLN A 167 5.26 -15.09 -13.29
N GLU A 168 5.40 -16.35 -12.86
CA GLU A 168 5.13 -16.79 -11.48
C GLU A 168 6.09 -16.14 -10.48
N ASP A 169 7.37 -16.00 -10.84
CA ASP A 169 8.35 -15.30 -9.99
C ASP A 169 8.01 -13.81 -9.87
N LEU A 170 7.60 -13.17 -10.96
CA LEU A 170 7.17 -11.78 -10.94
C LEU A 170 5.87 -11.60 -10.13
N ASP A 171 4.88 -12.50 -10.30
CA ASP A 171 3.66 -12.52 -9.47
C ASP A 171 4.01 -12.62 -7.98
N TYR A 172 4.99 -13.47 -7.62
CA TYR A 172 5.45 -13.63 -6.24
C TYR A 172 6.08 -12.36 -5.69
N ILE A 173 6.96 -11.70 -6.44
CA ILE A 173 7.60 -10.43 -6.03
C ILE A 173 6.55 -9.36 -5.81
N HIS A 174 5.64 -9.16 -6.77
CA HIS A 174 4.56 -8.19 -6.69
C HIS A 174 3.64 -8.46 -5.50
N GLN A 175 3.33 -9.74 -5.25
CA GLN A 175 2.53 -10.15 -4.11
C GLN A 175 3.19 -9.78 -2.78
N LEU A 176 4.52 -9.93 -2.68
CA LEU A 176 5.27 -9.59 -1.47
C LEU A 176 5.44 -8.08 -1.33
N LYS A 177 5.99 -7.41 -2.36
CA LYS A 177 6.36 -5.98 -2.30
C LYS A 177 5.13 -5.09 -2.10
N THR A 178 4.05 -5.36 -2.82
CA THR A 178 2.84 -4.52 -2.85
C THR A 178 1.63 -5.22 -2.25
N GLY A 179 1.40 -6.48 -2.61
CA GLY A 179 0.20 -7.23 -2.26
C GLY A 179 0.02 -7.41 -0.76
N LYS A 180 1.09 -7.72 -0.01
CA LYS A 180 0.99 -7.97 1.44
C LYS A 180 0.49 -6.77 2.23
N LEU A 181 0.86 -5.55 1.86
CA LEU A 181 0.37 -4.36 2.54
C LEU A 181 -1.10 -4.06 2.16
N ILE A 182 -1.53 -4.39 0.94
CA ILE A 182 -2.93 -4.34 0.52
C ILE A 182 -3.77 -5.39 1.26
N GLU A 183 -3.26 -6.63 1.40
CA GLU A 183 -3.90 -7.68 2.20
C GLU A 183 -4.09 -7.20 3.65
N CYS A 184 -3.04 -6.66 4.26
CA CYS A 184 -3.09 -6.10 5.61
C CYS A 184 -4.15 -4.99 5.71
N SER A 185 -4.26 -4.11 4.71
CA SER A 185 -5.25 -3.04 4.70
C SER A 185 -6.68 -3.58 4.77
N VAL A 186 -7.02 -4.56 3.94
CA VAL A 186 -8.36 -5.15 3.95
C VAL A 186 -8.65 -5.87 5.28
N LEU A 187 -7.67 -6.60 5.81
CA LEU A 187 -7.80 -7.34 7.06
C LEU A 187 -7.85 -6.43 8.29
N PHE A 188 -7.26 -5.25 8.24
CA PHE A 188 -7.37 -4.24 9.30
C PHE A 188 -8.82 -3.81 9.52
N GLY A 189 -9.62 -3.63 8.46
CA GLY A 189 -11.04 -3.36 8.58
C GLY A 189 -11.83 -4.50 9.27
N GLN A 190 -11.25 -5.69 9.39
CA GLN A 190 -11.85 -6.87 9.99
C GLN A 190 -11.23 -7.27 11.34
N ILE A 191 -10.45 -6.39 11.97
CA ILE A 191 -9.55 -6.74 13.08
C ILE A 191 -10.27 -7.39 14.28
N ASN A 192 -11.44 -6.90 14.67
CA ASN A 192 -12.26 -7.39 15.78
C ASN A 192 -13.56 -8.08 15.30
N ASN A 193 -13.65 -8.45 14.02
CA ASN A 193 -14.80 -9.16 13.46
C ASN A 193 -14.67 -10.67 13.68
N ASN A 194 -15.76 -11.32 14.04
CA ASN A 194 -15.83 -12.76 14.21
C ASN A 194 -16.13 -13.47 12.89
N LEU A 195 -15.19 -13.36 11.93
CA LEU A 195 -15.30 -14.01 10.64
C LEU A 195 -15.21 -15.53 10.76
N SER A 196 -16.03 -16.25 9.99
CA SER A 196 -15.81 -17.68 9.75
C SER A 196 -14.52 -17.92 8.99
N LYS A 197 -14.02 -19.16 8.98
CA LYS A 197 -12.83 -19.53 8.20
C LYS A 197 -13.01 -19.25 6.71
N ASP A 198 -14.20 -19.48 6.18
CA ASP A 198 -14.49 -19.26 4.76
C ASP A 198 -14.56 -17.77 4.44
N GLN A 199 -15.18 -16.96 5.31
CA GLN A 199 -15.18 -15.50 5.14
C GLN A 199 -13.77 -14.93 5.18
N LEU A 200 -12.94 -15.35 6.13
CA LEU A 200 -11.55 -14.92 6.20
C LEU A 200 -10.76 -15.33 4.94
N LYS A 201 -10.98 -16.56 4.45
CA LYS A 201 -10.37 -17.05 3.20
C LYS A 201 -10.78 -16.17 2.01
N ASN A 202 -12.06 -15.83 1.90
CA ASN A 202 -12.55 -15.01 0.79
C ASN A 202 -11.98 -13.58 0.85
N PHE A 203 -11.86 -12.96 2.04
CA PHE A 203 -11.18 -11.67 2.19
C PHE A 203 -9.69 -11.74 1.80
N ASN A 204 -9.00 -12.82 2.17
CA ASN A 204 -7.61 -13.05 1.76
C ASN A 204 -7.49 -13.21 0.23
N ASN A 205 -8.35 -14.00 -0.39
CA ASN A 205 -8.37 -14.19 -1.83
C ASN A 205 -8.64 -12.87 -2.57
N PHE A 206 -9.67 -12.11 -2.11
CA PHE A 206 -9.99 -10.79 -2.65
C PHE A 206 -8.78 -9.86 -2.61
N SER A 207 -8.20 -9.69 -1.43
CA SER A 207 -7.11 -8.73 -1.23
C SER A 207 -5.80 -9.13 -1.92
N SER A 208 -5.51 -10.43 -2.00
CA SER A 208 -4.35 -10.95 -2.71
C SER A 208 -4.44 -10.69 -4.23
N LYS A 209 -5.59 -10.99 -4.83
CA LYS A 209 -5.83 -10.71 -6.27
C LYS A 209 -5.84 -9.21 -6.55
N LEU A 210 -6.43 -8.41 -5.65
CA LEU A 210 -6.44 -6.96 -5.74
C LEU A 210 -5.01 -6.38 -5.72
N GLY A 211 -4.15 -6.88 -4.82
CA GLY A 211 -2.76 -6.44 -4.69
C GLY A 211 -1.94 -6.73 -5.94
N LEU A 212 -2.10 -7.92 -6.52
CA LEU A 212 -1.44 -8.28 -7.77
C LEU A 212 -1.94 -7.45 -8.94
N ALA A 213 -3.26 -7.27 -9.06
CA ALA A 213 -3.85 -6.43 -10.12
C ALA A 213 -3.37 -4.97 -10.02
N PHE A 214 -3.24 -4.45 -8.78
CA PHE A 214 -2.74 -3.11 -8.53
C PHE A 214 -1.35 -2.92 -9.13
N GLN A 215 -0.41 -3.84 -8.87
CA GLN A 215 0.95 -3.73 -9.37
C GLN A 215 1.01 -3.90 -10.91
N ILE A 216 0.24 -4.83 -11.48
CA ILE A 216 0.16 -4.98 -12.94
C ILE A 216 -0.32 -3.68 -13.61
N VAL A 217 -1.28 -2.99 -13.00
CA VAL A 217 -1.76 -1.70 -13.51
C VAL A 217 -0.70 -0.60 -13.34
N ASP A 218 0.04 -0.60 -12.23
CA ASP A 218 1.14 0.35 -12.04
C ASP A 218 2.23 0.16 -13.11
N ASP A 219 2.62 -1.07 -13.44
CA ASP A 219 3.56 -1.38 -14.53
C ASP A 219 3.05 -0.89 -15.90
N VAL A 220 1.73 -1.00 -16.15
CA VAL A 220 1.12 -0.48 -17.39
C VAL A 220 1.15 1.04 -17.42
N LEU A 221 0.84 1.71 -16.30
CA LEU A 221 0.82 3.17 -16.22
C LEU A 221 2.22 3.76 -16.37
N ASP A 222 3.27 3.10 -15.83
CA ASP A 222 4.65 3.57 -15.95
C ASP A 222 5.10 3.73 -17.41
N VAL A 223 4.59 2.90 -18.33
CA VAL A 223 4.91 2.97 -19.78
C VAL A 223 3.90 3.79 -20.59
N THR A 224 2.67 4.03 -20.10
CA THR A 224 1.62 4.68 -20.88
C THR A 224 1.36 6.13 -20.51
N GLU A 225 1.73 6.53 -19.29
CA GLU A 225 1.41 7.86 -18.76
C GLU A 225 2.66 8.78 -18.73
N SER A 226 2.43 10.10 -18.70
CA SER A 226 3.51 11.10 -18.65
C SER A 226 4.06 11.27 -17.23
N THR A 227 5.32 11.77 -17.13
CA THR A 227 5.98 12.09 -15.84
C THR A 227 5.13 12.99 -14.94
N GLU A 228 4.40 13.96 -15.52
CA GLU A 228 3.53 14.88 -14.77
C GLU A 228 2.37 14.16 -14.08
N ILE A 229 1.85 13.12 -14.73
CA ILE A 229 0.74 12.30 -14.21
C ILE A 229 1.24 11.30 -13.16
N LEU A 230 2.41 10.70 -13.39
CA LEU A 230 2.99 9.68 -12.49
C LEU A 230 3.53 10.28 -11.18
N GLY A 231 3.93 11.56 -11.20
CA GLY A 231 4.58 12.20 -10.05
C GLY A 231 6.00 11.72 -9.77
N LYS A 232 6.56 10.86 -10.65
CA LYS A 232 7.94 10.38 -10.72
C LYS A 232 8.40 10.36 -12.16
N THR A 233 9.68 10.11 -12.42
CA THR A 233 10.23 10.00 -13.77
C THR A 233 9.53 8.89 -14.55
N ASN A 234 8.97 9.20 -15.72
CA ASN A 234 8.38 8.22 -16.63
C ASN A 234 9.45 7.23 -17.13
N ASN A 235 9.06 5.98 -17.33
CA ASN A 235 9.95 4.88 -17.72
C ASN A 235 11.13 4.68 -16.74
N SER A 236 10.93 4.98 -15.45
CA SER A 236 11.93 4.70 -14.42
C SER A 236 12.28 3.21 -14.37
N ASP A 237 11.29 2.33 -14.52
CA ASP A 237 11.47 0.90 -14.55
C ASP A 237 12.35 0.44 -15.74
N LEU A 238 12.17 1.03 -16.92
CA LEU A 238 13.03 0.74 -18.08
C LEU A 238 14.46 1.26 -17.90
N LYS A 239 14.65 2.42 -17.26
CA LYS A 239 15.99 2.98 -16.97
C LYS A 239 16.75 2.11 -15.96
N ASN A 240 16.04 1.54 -15.01
CA ASN A 240 16.60 0.67 -13.97
C ASN A 240 16.66 -0.80 -14.39
N ASN A 241 16.39 -1.13 -15.67
CA ASN A 241 16.29 -2.51 -16.17
C ASN A 241 15.32 -3.40 -15.39
N LYS A 242 14.29 -2.81 -14.77
CA LYS A 242 13.26 -3.57 -14.05
C LYS A 242 12.48 -4.46 -15.00
N LEU A 243 12.31 -5.70 -14.61
CA LEU A 243 11.41 -6.61 -15.30
C LEU A 243 9.98 -6.32 -14.85
N THR A 244 9.12 -5.94 -15.78
CA THR A 244 7.72 -5.58 -15.54
C THR A 244 6.78 -6.52 -16.26
N TYR A 245 5.50 -6.54 -15.88
CA TYR A 245 4.49 -7.28 -16.64
C TYR A 245 4.44 -6.87 -18.11
N VAL A 246 4.62 -5.57 -18.37
CA VAL A 246 4.61 -5.06 -19.76
C VAL A 246 5.76 -5.62 -20.57
N SER A 247 6.96 -5.72 -19.98
CA SER A 247 8.13 -6.28 -20.67
C SER A 247 7.99 -7.79 -20.92
N LEU A 248 7.32 -8.55 -20.00
CA LEU A 248 7.12 -9.98 -20.13
C LEU A 248 6.02 -10.37 -21.13
N VAL A 249 4.85 -9.73 -21.05
CA VAL A 249 3.65 -10.20 -21.77
C VAL A 249 3.06 -9.15 -22.70
N GLY A 250 3.51 -7.91 -22.65
CA GLY A 250 2.99 -6.77 -23.40
C GLY A 250 1.74 -6.13 -22.74
N ILE A 251 1.49 -4.86 -23.08
CA ILE A 251 0.46 -4.00 -22.46
C ILE A 251 -0.92 -4.64 -22.49
N GLU A 252 -1.38 -5.15 -23.63
CA GLU A 252 -2.74 -5.67 -23.79
C GLU A 252 -3.00 -6.92 -22.93
N LYS A 253 -2.01 -7.82 -22.84
CA LYS A 253 -2.12 -9.02 -21.99
C LYS A 253 -2.06 -8.63 -20.50
N ALA A 254 -1.22 -7.67 -20.12
CA ALA A 254 -1.14 -7.15 -18.76
C ALA A 254 -2.49 -6.53 -18.32
N LYS A 255 -3.09 -5.65 -19.13
CA LYS A 255 -4.42 -5.08 -18.87
C LYS A 255 -5.51 -6.15 -18.73
N LYS A 256 -5.52 -7.13 -19.66
CA LYS A 256 -6.47 -8.25 -19.60
C LYS A 256 -6.31 -9.07 -18.32
N ARG A 257 -5.07 -9.36 -17.91
CA ARG A 257 -4.78 -10.09 -16.67
C ARG A 257 -5.26 -9.35 -15.43
N ALA A 258 -4.98 -8.02 -15.34
CA ALA A 258 -5.45 -7.19 -14.25
C ALA A 258 -6.98 -7.19 -14.15
N GLY A 259 -7.69 -7.02 -15.26
CA GLY A 259 -9.16 -7.11 -15.31
C GLY A 259 -9.69 -8.46 -14.79
N GLN A 260 -9.14 -9.58 -15.26
CA GLN A 260 -9.53 -10.92 -14.81
C GLN A 260 -9.29 -11.13 -13.31
N LEU A 261 -8.18 -10.60 -12.77
CA LEU A 261 -7.90 -10.67 -11.34
C LEU A 261 -8.94 -9.89 -10.53
N ILE A 262 -9.35 -8.70 -10.97
CA ILE A 262 -10.37 -7.91 -10.28
C ILE A 262 -11.74 -8.57 -10.34
N GLU A 263 -12.18 -9.08 -11.52
CA GLU A 263 -13.42 -9.84 -11.63
C GLU A 263 -13.45 -11.02 -10.64
N SER A 264 -12.38 -11.82 -10.63
CA SER A 264 -12.26 -12.96 -9.73
C SER A 264 -12.15 -12.56 -8.25
N ALA A 265 -11.53 -11.40 -7.93
CA ALA A 265 -11.50 -10.87 -6.58
C ALA A 265 -12.91 -10.49 -6.09
N ILE A 266 -13.70 -9.81 -6.93
CA ILE A 266 -15.07 -9.42 -6.62
C ILE A 266 -15.96 -10.66 -6.40
N GLU A 267 -15.76 -11.73 -7.20
CA GLU A 267 -16.44 -13.00 -6.99
C GLU A 267 -16.13 -13.58 -5.60
N ASP A 268 -14.86 -13.68 -5.20
CA ASP A 268 -14.48 -14.15 -3.86
C ASP A 268 -15.14 -13.31 -2.75
N LEU A 269 -15.14 -11.98 -2.89
CA LEU A 269 -15.75 -11.10 -1.91
C LEU A 269 -17.28 -11.33 -1.80
N SER A 270 -17.94 -11.56 -2.93
CA SER A 270 -19.39 -11.80 -3.01
C SER A 270 -19.82 -13.08 -2.29
N MET A 271 -18.95 -14.10 -2.25
CA MET A 271 -19.20 -15.36 -1.53
C MET A 271 -19.36 -15.16 -0.01
N ASN A 272 -18.93 -14.03 0.53
CA ASN A 272 -19.10 -13.72 1.95
C ASN A 272 -20.56 -13.42 2.34
N ASN A 273 -21.44 -13.12 1.38
CA ASN A 273 -22.82 -12.70 1.61
C ASN A 273 -22.94 -11.57 2.64
N MET A 274 -21.96 -10.66 2.70
CA MET A 274 -21.94 -9.53 3.62
C MET A 274 -22.60 -8.31 2.98
N GLN A 275 -23.21 -7.48 3.83
CA GLN A 275 -23.72 -6.18 3.42
C GLN A 275 -22.59 -5.14 3.34
N LYS A 276 -22.81 -4.05 2.59
CA LYS A 276 -21.90 -2.89 2.51
C LYS A 276 -20.52 -3.19 1.91
N THR A 277 -20.46 -4.12 0.97
CA THR A 277 -19.23 -4.41 0.21
C THR A 277 -19.02 -3.47 -0.98
N ASP A 278 -20.00 -2.60 -1.30
CA ASP A 278 -20.01 -1.77 -2.49
C ASP A 278 -18.79 -0.85 -2.64
N LYS A 279 -18.26 -0.33 -1.51
CA LYS A 279 -17.07 0.51 -1.54
C LYS A 279 -15.81 -0.29 -1.85
N LEU A 280 -15.68 -1.52 -1.31
CA LEU A 280 -14.56 -2.42 -1.68
C LEU A 280 -14.59 -2.74 -3.17
N VAL A 281 -15.78 -3.10 -3.70
CA VAL A 281 -15.98 -3.37 -5.13
C VAL A 281 -15.68 -2.13 -5.97
N SER A 282 -16.14 -0.94 -5.52
CA SER A 282 -15.88 0.30 -6.23
C SER A 282 -14.40 0.66 -6.28
N ILE A 283 -13.65 0.47 -5.18
CA ILE A 283 -12.20 0.69 -5.16
C ILE A 283 -11.50 -0.32 -6.07
N ALA A 284 -11.90 -1.60 -6.06
CA ALA A 284 -11.32 -2.63 -6.91
C ALA A 284 -11.47 -2.28 -8.41
N ASN A 285 -12.66 -1.88 -8.84
CA ASN A 285 -12.90 -1.44 -10.22
C ASN A 285 -12.10 -0.16 -10.55
N TYR A 286 -12.10 0.83 -9.64
CA TYR A 286 -11.35 2.06 -9.83
C TYR A 286 -9.85 1.81 -10.08
N LEU A 287 -9.26 0.79 -9.44
CA LEU A 287 -7.83 0.47 -9.61
C LEU A 287 -7.48 0.01 -11.03
N VAL A 288 -8.40 -0.65 -11.75
CA VAL A 288 -8.19 -1.08 -13.14
C VAL A 288 -8.57 0.00 -14.15
N GLU A 289 -9.61 0.80 -13.82
CA GLU A 289 -10.12 1.83 -14.70
C GLU A 289 -9.33 3.15 -14.60
N ARG A 290 -8.48 3.29 -13.57
CA ARG A 290 -7.75 4.54 -13.36
C ARG A 290 -6.85 4.85 -14.55
N ARG A 291 -7.17 5.97 -15.17
CA ARG A 291 -6.22 6.86 -15.83
C ARG A 291 -5.82 7.83 -14.74
N ASN A 292 -4.57 7.92 -14.42
CA ASN A 292 -4.15 8.73 -13.27
C ASN A 292 -4.72 10.13 -13.26
#